data_faf44514bb9c4ede07a99877cb12f7f5
#
_entry.id   faf44514bb9c4ede07a99877cb12f7f5
#
_cell.length_a   1.000
_cell.length_b   1.000
_cell.length_c   1.000
_cell.angle_alpha   90.00
_cell.angle_beta   90.00
_cell.angle_gamma   90.00
#
_symmetry.space_group_name_H-M   'P 1'
#
loop_
_entity.id
_entity.type
_entity.pdbx_description
1 polymer ?
#
loop_
_entity_poly.entity_id
_entity_poly.type
_entity_poly.pdbx_seq_one_letter_code
_entity_poly.pdbx_strand_id
1 'polypeptide(L)'
;GWGSAVYAAGVRAGDTVVIYGAGGVGSNAVQGARYAGAKNVVVVDPVAFKRDMAKVFGATHTFADAKAAHDFVVETTWGELADHAIITVGVLHDQVIADALAVVGKSGQVTITAVGNGSLSAPAGMLIGYQRRVQGAIFGACNPLHDVPRLLGLYRSGDLKLDELITRRYALDQVNEGYQDMLDGKNIRGVIIHEH
;
A
#
# COMPACT_ATOMS: atom_id res chain seq x y z
N GLY A 1 -3.79 2.42 -6.19
CA GLY A 1 -3.44 1.49 -5.08
C GLY A 1 -3.87 0.06 -5.37
N TRP A 2 -5.13 -0.14 -5.78
CA TRP A 2 -5.64 -1.48 -6.14
C TRP A 2 -4.83 -2.10 -7.27
N GLY A 3 -4.57 -1.35 -8.32
CA GLY A 3 -3.75 -1.82 -9.44
C GLY A 3 -2.29 -2.09 -9.07
N SER A 4 -1.74 -1.36 -8.10
CA SER A 4 -0.37 -1.63 -7.60
C SER A 4 -0.24 -3.04 -7.02
N ALA A 5 -1.29 -3.55 -6.38
CA ALA A 5 -1.31 -4.93 -5.88
C ALA A 5 -1.66 -5.94 -6.99
N VAL A 6 -2.75 -5.70 -7.71
CA VAL A 6 -3.32 -6.70 -8.64
C VAL A 6 -2.56 -6.76 -9.96
N TYR A 7 -2.17 -5.61 -10.53
CA TYR A 7 -1.51 -5.56 -11.84
C TYR A 7 0.00 -5.44 -11.74
N ALA A 8 0.49 -4.43 -11.01
CA ALA A 8 1.93 -4.17 -10.96
C ALA A 8 2.69 -5.21 -10.16
N ALA A 9 2.24 -5.52 -8.94
CA ALA A 9 2.83 -6.58 -8.14
C ALA A 9 2.44 -7.98 -8.62
N GLY A 10 1.22 -8.13 -9.15
CA GLY A 10 0.72 -9.43 -9.60
C GLY A 10 0.43 -10.38 -8.44
N VAL A 11 -0.10 -9.86 -7.33
CA VAL A 11 -0.45 -10.63 -6.13
C VAL A 11 -1.36 -11.79 -6.46
N ARG A 12 -1.12 -12.93 -5.84
CA ARG A 12 -1.85 -14.19 -6.05
C ARG A 12 -2.42 -14.74 -4.76
N ALA A 13 -3.31 -15.69 -4.89
CA ALA A 13 -3.85 -16.42 -3.75
C ALA A 13 -2.74 -17.14 -2.97
N GLY A 14 -2.72 -16.91 -1.65
CA GLY A 14 -1.73 -17.49 -0.74
C GLY A 14 -0.53 -16.60 -0.44
N ASP A 15 -0.27 -15.54 -1.23
CA ASP A 15 0.87 -14.66 -1.07
C ASP A 15 0.90 -13.93 0.28
N THR A 16 2.09 -13.61 0.73
CA THR A 16 2.38 -12.66 1.81
C THR A 16 2.81 -11.33 1.20
N VAL A 17 2.05 -10.28 1.51
CA VAL A 17 2.24 -8.93 0.96
C VAL A 17 2.50 -7.94 2.08
N VAL A 18 3.57 -7.15 1.98
CA VAL A 18 3.87 -6.05 2.91
C VAL A 18 3.62 -4.72 2.21
N ILE A 19 2.80 -3.86 2.81
CA ILE A 19 2.43 -2.56 2.25
C ILE A 19 2.96 -1.47 3.17
N TYR A 20 3.83 -0.62 2.65
CA TYR A 20 4.41 0.53 3.34
C TYR A 20 3.58 1.78 3.05
N GLY A 21 2.94 2.31 4.09
CA GLY A 21 2.03 3.45 4.03
C GLY A 21 0.56 3.03 3.88
N ALA A 22 -0.30 3.51 4.79
CA ALA A 22 -1.74 3.23 4.82
C ALA A 22 -2.59 4.48 4.54
N GLY A 23 -2.12 5.37 3.69
CA GLY A 23 -2.91 6.47 3.12
C GLY A 23 -3.92 5.96 2.08
N GLY A 24 -4.53 6.88 1.34
CA GLY A 24 -5.55 6.51 0.35
C GLY A 24 -5.07 5.52 -0.72
N VAL A 25 -3.81 5.60 -1.17
CA VAL A 25 -3.22 4.64 -2.11
C VAL A 25 -2.98 3.30 -1.42
N GLY A 26 -2.36 3.32 -0.22
CA GLY A 26 -2.05 2.10 0.53
C GLY A 26 -3.29 1.31 0.95
N SER A 27 -4.35 2.00 1.41
CA SER A 27 -5.63 1.35 1.74
C SER A 27 -6.25 0.62 0.54
N ASN A 28 -6.11 1.18 -0.67
CA ASN A 28 -6.57 0.49 -1.88
C ASN A 28 -5.63 -0.63 -2.32
N ALA A 29 -4.31 -0.53 -2.05
CA ALA A 29 -3.40 -1.65 -2.24
C ALA A 29 -3.73 -2.83 -1.31
N VAL A 30 -4.12 -2.54 -0.05
CA VAL A 30 -4.64 -3.54 0.89
C VAL A 30 -5.86 -4.25 0.32
N GLN A 31 -6.86 -3.51 -0.17
CA GLN A 31 -8.05 -4.08 -0.78
C GLN A 31 -7.71 -4.93 -2.01
N GLY A 32 -6.83 -4.44 -2.89
CA GLY A 32 -6.36 -5.17 -4.06
C GLY A 32 -5.67 -6.49 -3.70
N ALA A 33 -4.78 -6.47 -2.71
CA ALA A 33 -4.08 -7.67 -2.22
C ALA A 33 -5.08 -8.70 -1.63
N ARG A 34 -6.06 -8.24 -0.83
CA ARG A 34 -7.11 -9.12 -0.29
C ARG A 34 -7.98 -9.70 -1.39
N TYR A 35 -8.40 -8.88 -2.34
CA TYR A 35 -9.21 -9.32 -3.48
C TYR A 35 -8.48 -10.37 -4.33
N ALA A 36 -7.16 -10.22 -4.53
CA ALA A 36 -6.31 -11.19 -5.22
C ALA A 36 -6.10 -12.50 -4.43
N GLY A 37 -6.53 -12.55 -3.17
CA GLY A 37 -6.46 -13.77 -2.35
C GLY A 37 -5.19 -13.88 -1.50
N ALA A 38 -4.46 -12.80 -1.26
CA ALA A 38 -3.30 -12.82 -0.37
C ALA A 38 -3.66 -13.39 1.01
N LYS A 39 -2.82 -14.30 1.51
CA LYS A 39 -2.97 -14.93 2.83
C LYS A 39 -2.67 -13.92 3.93
N ASN A 40 -1.52 -13.26 3.82
CA ASN A 40 -1.10 -12.23 4.76
C ASN A 40 -1.02 -10.89 4.04
N VAL A 41 -1.75 -9.89 4.55
CA VAL A 41 -1.63 -8.49 4.13
C VAL A 41 -1.15 -7.69 5.33
N VAL A 42 0.15 -7.45 5.35
CA VAL A 42 0.87 -6.76 6.43
C VAL A 42 1.02 -5.30 6.06
N VAL A 43 0.63 -4.40 6.96
CA VAL A 43 0.70 -2.95 6.72
C VAL A 43 1.66 -2.30 7.70
N VAL A 44 2.53 -1.44 7.20
CA VAL A 44 3.46 -0.63 7.98
C VAL A 44 3.08 0.84 7.84
N ASP A 45 2.67 1.47 8.93
CA ASP A 45 2.42 2.93 8.99
C ASP A 45 2.63 3.43 10.42
N PRO A 46 3.38 4.52 10.66
CA PRO A 46 3.62 5.04 12.00
C PRO A 46 2.35 5.56 12.69
N VAL A 47 1.33 5.98 11.92
CA VAL A 47 0.11 6.59 12.44
C VAL A 47 -0.90 5.51 12.86
N ALA A 48 -1.24 5.45 14.15
CA ALA A 48 -2.16 4.44 14.69
C ALA A 48 -3.52 4.44 14.00
N PHE A 49 -4.11 5.62 13.80
CA PHE A 49 -5.38 5.77 13.09
C PHE A 49 -5.36 5.12 11.69
N LYS A 50 -4.27 5.30 10.93
CA LYS A 50 -4.12 4.70 9.59
C LYS A 50 -3.99 3.19 9.66
N ARG A 51 -3.30 2.65 10.68
CA ARG A 51 -3.22 1.21 10.90
C ARG A 51 -4.59 0.59 11.24
N ASP A 52 -5.40 1.29 12.03
CA ASP A 52 -6.75 0.82 12.36
C ASP A 52 -7.66 0.86 11.13
N MET A 53 -7.58 1.92 10.33
CA MET A 53 -8.30 1.98 9.05
C MET A 53 -7.84 0.89 8.07
N ALA A 54 -6.56 0.55 8.03
CA ALA A 54 -6.07 -0.52 7.17
C ALA A 54 -6.74 -1.88 7.45
N LYS A 55 -7.09 -2.16 8.72
CA LYS A 55 -7.86 -3.37 9.09
C LYS A 55 -9.27 -3.36 8.48
N VAL A 56 -9.92 -2.20 8.42
CA VAL A 56 -11.23 -2.04 7.77
C VAL A 56 -11.15 -2.42 6.29
N PHE A 57 -10.03 -2.13 5.64
CA PHE A 57 -9.77 -2.44 4.23
C PHE A 57 -9.23 -3.86 3.99
N GLY A 58 -8.99 -4.63 5.05
CA GLY A 58 -8.62 -6.03 4.94
C GLY A 58 -7.17 -6.36 5.30
N ALA A 59 -6.41 -5.44 5.91
CA ALA A 59 -5.11 -5.77 6.47
C ALA A 59 -5.26 -6.87 7.54
N THR A 60 -4.44 -7.91 7.44
CA THR A 60 -4.43 -9.00 8.42
C THR A 60 -3.59 -8.63 9.65
N HIS A 61 -2.53 -7.87 9.43
CA HIS A 61 -1.61 -7.42 10.47
C HIS A 61 -1.14 -6.00 10.20
N THR A 62 -0.88 -5.24 11.26
CA THR A 62 -0.43 -3.85 11.13
C THR A 62 0.68 -3.56 12.13
N PHE A 63 1.72 -2.84 11.69
CA PHE A 63 2.89 -2.50 12.51
C PHE A 63 3.21 -1.01 12.40
N ALA A 64 3.81 -0.45 13.45
CA ALA A 64 4.21 0.95 13.47
C ALA A 64 5.52 1.19 12.70
N ASP A 65 6.37 0.18 12.61
CA ASP A 65 7.69 0.24 12.01
C ASP A 65 8.02 -1.00 11.18
N ALA A 66 9.00 -0.84 10.29
CA ALA A 66 9.41 -1.86 9.35
C ALA A 66 10.07 -3.07 10.03
N LYS A 67 10.80 -2.85 11.14
CA LYS A 67 11.49 -3.94 11.84
C LYS A 67 10.49 -4.93 12.43
N ALA A 68 9.48 -4.44 13.13
CA ALA A 68 8.44 -5.28 13.73
C ALA A 68 7.67 -6.07 12.64
N ALA A 69 7.39 -5.44 11.50
CA ALA A 69 6.77 -6.11 10.36
C ALA A 69 7.68 -7.19 9.75
N HIS A 70 8.96 -6.90 9.60
CA HIS A 70 9.95 -7.87 9.11
C HIS A 70 10.05 -9.09 10.04
N ASP A 71 10.19 -8.88 11.34
CA ASP A 71 10.30 -9.95 12.34
C ASP A 71 9.05 -10.86 12.29
N PHE A 72 7.86 -10.27 12.20
CA PHE A 72 6.60 -11.00 12.01
C PHE A 72 6.58 -11.81 10.70
N VAL A 73 7.04 -11.24 9.60
CA VAL A 73 7.07 -11.94 8.30
C VAL A 73 8.04 -13.12 8.37
N VAL A 74 9.24 -12.93 8.96
CA VAL A 74 10.21 -14.03 9.17
C VAL A 74 9.58 -15.17 9.93
N GLU A 75 8.91 -14.89 11.05
CA GLU A 75 8.27 -15.90 11.91
C GLU A 75 7.14 -16.63 11.16
N THR A 76 6.23 -15.87 10.54
CA THR A 76 5.02 -16.42 9.91
C THR A 76 5.31 -17.21 8.64
N THR A 77 6.41 -16.90 7.94
CA THR A 77 6.84 -17.56 6.70
C THR A 77 8.00 -18.55 6.91
N TRP A 78 8.39 -18.80 8.16
CA TRP A 78 9.55 -19.65 8.50
C TRP A 78 10.83 -19.25 7.78
N GLY A 79 11.04 -17.96 7.59
CA GLY A 79 12.22 -17.38 6.95
C GLY A 79 12.15 -17.27 5.42
N GLU A 80 11.07 -17.70 4.77
CA GLU A 80 10.93 -17.53 3.30
C GLU A 80 10.68 -16.06 2.90
N LEU A 81 10.26 -15.22 3.84
CA LEU A 81 9.94 -13.80 3.66
C LEU A 81 8.69 -13.54 2.80
N ALA A 82 8.44 -12.28 2.44
CA ALA A 82 7.25 -11.90 1.68
C ALA A 82 7.43 -12.12 0.17
N ASP A 83 6.31 -12.41 -0.52
CA ASP A 83 6.27 -12.47 -1.98
C ASP A 83 6.31 -11.07 -2.59
N HIS A 84 5.67 -10.10 -1.93
CA HIS A 84 5.55 -8.73 -2.43
C HIS A 84 5.76 -7.71 -1.32
N ALA A 85 6.45 -6.61 -1.66
CA ALA A 85 6.44 -5.37 -0.90
C ALA A 85 5.94 -4.23 -1.81
N ILE A 86 4.95 -3.46 -1.34
CA ILE A 86 4.35 -2.37 -2.12
C ILE A 86 4.56 -1.05 -1.35
N ILE A 87 5.24 -0.09 -1.97
CA ILE A 87 5.55 1.19 -1.36
C ILE A 87 4.55 2.25 -1.82
N THR A 88 3.75 2.75 -0.86
CA THR A 88 2.69 3.74 -1.08
C THR A 88 2.78 4.91 -0.09
N VAL A 89 3.94 5.13 0.51
CA VAL A 89 4.19 6.24 1.44
C VAL A 89 3.96 7.60 0.78
N GLY A 90 3.66 8.62 1.59
CA GLY A 90 3.45 9.98 1.08
C GLY A 90 4.70 10.62 0.48
N VAL A 91 5.88 10.30 1.04
CA VAL A 91 7.19 10.76 0.54
C VAL A 91 8.14 9.57 0.46
N LEU A 92 8.62 9.27 -0.74
CA LEU A 92 9.58 8.18 -0.96
C LEU A 92 10.98 8.61 -0.50
N HIS A 93 11.63 7.79 0.32
CA HIS A 93 13.02 7.95 0.77
C HIS A 93 13.76 6.61 0.77
N ASP A 94 15.09 6.67 0.82
CA ASP A 94 15.98 5.51 0.64
C ASP A 94 15.69 4.36 1.63
N GLN A 95 15.43 4.70 2.90
CA GLN A 95 15.23 3.68 3.94
C GLN A 95 14.02 2.79 3.68
N VAL A 96 12.88 3.34 3.23
CA VAL A 96 11.69 2.52 2.94
C VAL A 96 11.93 1.58 1.77
N ILE A 97 12.77 1.96 0.80
CA ILE A 97 13.16 1.09 -0.31
C ILE A 97 14.04 -0.06 0.21
N ALA A 98 14.99 0.26 1.07
CA ALA A 98 15.87 -0.73 1.71
C ALA A 98 15.06 -1.73 2.57
N ASP A 99 14.12 -1.24 3.38
CA ASP A 99 13.24 -2.06 4.20
C ASP A 99 12.37 -3.00 3.34
N ALA A 100 11.82 -2.46 2.25
CA ALA A 100 11.01 -3.24 1.30
C ALA A 100 11.83 -4.34 0.59
N LEU A 101 13.10 -4.05 0.25
CA LEU A 101 14.00 -5.05 -0.31
C LEU A 101 14.40 -6.12 0.72
N ALA A 102 14.55 -5.75 1.98
CA ALA A 102 14.92 -6.67 3.04
C ALA A 102 13.81 -7.68 3.37
N VAL A 103 12.53 -7.26 3.24
CA VAL A 103 11.38 -8.09 3.63
C VAL A 103 10.95 -9.08 2.55
N VAL A 104 11.34 -8.89 1.28
CA VAL A 104 10.95 -9.82 0.18
C VAL A 104 11.91 -11.01 0.06
N GLY A 105 11.34 -12.17 -0.18
CA GLY A 105 12.05 -13.45 -0.30
C GLY A 105 12.55 -13.77 -1.71
N LYS A 106 12.72 -15.06 -1.97
CA LYS A 106 13.12 -15.60 -3.28
C LYS A 106 12.05 -15.30 -4.32
N SER A 107 12.48 -14.79 -5.48
CA SER A 107 11.61 -14.32 -6.57
C SER A 107 10.63 -13.21 -6.18
N GLY A 108 10.77 -12.66 -4.97
CA GLY A 108 9.92 -11.60 -4.45
C GLY A 108 10.08 -10.28 -5.21
N GLN A 109 9.06 -9.44 -5.15
CA GLN A 109 9.02 -8.19 -5.88
C GLN A 109 8.73 -7.00 -4.98
N VAL A 110 9.53 -5.93 -5.16
CA VAL A 110 9.22 -4.60 -4.61
C VAL A 110 8.54 -3.78 -5.70
N THR A 111 7.35 -3.27 -5.41
CA THR A 111 6.59 -2.37 -6.31
C THR A 111 6.56 -0.97 -5.71
N ILE A 112 7.11 0.01 -6.43
CA ILE A 112 7.18 1.40 -5.99
C ILE A 112 6.11 2.21 -6.71
N THR A 113 5.11 2.67 -5.96
CA THR A 113 4.03 3.56 -6.45
C THR A 113 4.14 4.96 -5.83
N ALA A 114 4.87 5.08 -4.73
CA ALA A 114 5.15 6.36 -4.07
C ALA A 114 6.00 7.28 -4.93
N VAL A 115 5.80 8.59 -4.78
CA VAL A 115 6.58 9.64 -5.46
C VAL A 115 7.52 10.29 -4.44
N GLY A 116 8.73 10.62 -4.87
CA GLY A 116 9.74 11.28 -4.04
C GLY A 116 11.14 11.14 -4.62
N ASN A 117 12.14 11.59 -3.85
CA ASN A 117 13.55 11.62 -4.25
C ASN A 117 14.36 10.43 -3.70
N GLY A 118 13.70 9.36 -3.28
CA GLY A 118 14.38 8.16 -2.78
C GLY A 118 15.20 7.48 -3.89
N SER A 119 16.42 7.09 -3.54
CA SER A 119 17.36 6.39 -4.43
C SER A 119 17.34 4.90 -4.12
N LEU A 120 17.29 4.09 -5.16
CA LEU A 120 17.50 2.65 -5.05
C LEU A 120 19.00 2.37 -4.99
N SER A 121 19.51 1.97 -3.84
CA SER A 121 20.88 1.47 -3.67
C SER A 121 20.84 0.09 -3.04
N ALA A 122 21.30 -0.91 -3.77
CA ALA A 122 21.37 -2.29 -3.27
C ALA A 122 22.56 -3.01 -3.90
N PRO A 123 23.26 -3.89 -3.15
CA PRO A 123 24.25 -4.78 -3.75
C PRO A 123 23.61 -5.66 -4.83
N ALA A 124 24.21 -5.73 -6.01
CA ALA A 124 23.69 -6.55 -7.11
C ALA A 124 23.44 -8.01 -6.70
N GLY A 125 24.31 -8.58 -5.84
CA GLY A 125 24.12 -9.92 -5.29
C GLY A 125 22.82 -10.14 -4.52
N MET A 126 22.26 -9.07 -3.95
CA MET A 126 20.95 -9.11 -3.26
C MET A 126 19.80 -9.37 -4.24
N LEU A 127 19.92 -8.87 -5.45
CA LEU A 127 18.93 -9.11 -6.52
C LEU A 127 19.19 -10.43 -7.21
N ILE A 128 20.47 -10.70 -7.59
CA ILE A 128 20.87 -11.90 -8.35
C ILE A 128 20.63 -13.18 -7.53
N GLY A 129 21.08 -13.20 -6.27
CA GLY A 129 21.10 -14.40 -5.44
C GLY A 129 19.73 -15.02 -5.19
N TYR A 130 18.68 -14.21 -5.20
CA TYR A 130 17.30 -14.66 -4.98
C TYR A 130 16.33 -14.26 -6.09
N GLN A 131 16.81 -13.80 -7.23
CA GLN A 131 15.97 -13.36 -8.36
C GLN A 131 14.93 -12.30 -7.97
N ARG A 132 15.26 -11.42 -7.04
CA ARG A 132 14.38 -10.34 -6.59
C ARG A 132 14.20 -9.30 -7.70
N ARG A 133 13.03 -8.66 -7.70
CA ARG A 133 12.68 -7.64 -8.68
C ARG A 133 12.31 -6.34 -7.98
N VAL A 134 12.62 -5.21 -8.63
CA VAL A 134 12.14 -3.89 -8.25
C VAL A 134 11.46 -3.28 -9.47
N GLN A 135 10.22 -2.84 -9.30
CA GLN A 135 9.42 -2.28 -10.37
C GLN A 135 8.75 -0.98 -9.93
N GLY A 136 8.86 0.06 -10.75
CA GLY A 136 8.03 1.27 -10.62
C GLY A 136 6.64 1.04 -11.22
N ALA A 137 5.61 1.62 -10.61
CA ALA A 137 4.25 1.58 -11.13
C ALA A 137 3.60 2.96 -11.08
N ILE A 138 3.29 3.53 -12.24
CA ILE A 138 2.46 4.72 -12.35
C ILE A 138 1.00 4.32 -12.53
N PHE A 139 0.08 5.01 -11.86
CA PHE A 139 -1.35 4.65 -11.82
C PHE A 139 -1.64 3.18 -11.49
N GLY A 140 -0.73 2.52 -10.75
CA GLY A 140 -0.85 1.10 -10.42
C GLY A 140 -0.86 0.17 -11.62
N ALA A 141 -0.21 0.57 -12.73
CA ALA A 141 -0.24 -0.13 -14.02
C ALA A 141 -1.65 -0.31 -14.62
N CYS A 142 -2.62 0.51 -14.19
CA CYS A 142 -3.98 0.50 -14.71
C CYS A 142 -4.09 1.27 -16.03
N ASN A 143 -5.03 0.83 -16.88
CA ASN A 143 -5.59 1.64 -17.95
C ASN A 143 -6.87 2.33 -17.43
N PRO A 144 -6.85 3.65 -17.12
CA PRO A 144 -7.99 4.30 -16.46
C PRO A 144 -9.32 4.15 -17.21
N LEU A 145 -9.32 4.22 -18.54
CA LEU A 145 -10.55 4.10 -19.35
C LEU A 145 -11.19 2.71 -19.24
N HIS A 146 -10.37 1.68 -19.07
CA HIS A 146 -10.83 0.31 -18.93
C HIS A 146 -11.09 -0.08 -17.46
N ASP A 147 -10.19 0.33 -16.56
CA ASP A 147 -10.19 -0.20 -15.19
C ASP A 147 -11.12 0.57 -14.24
N VAL A 148 -11.33 1.89 -14.46
CA VAL A 148 -12.28 2.65 -13.63
C VAL A 148 -13.70 2.07 -13.68
N PRO A 149 -14.29 1.73 -14.82
CA PRO A 149 -15.60 1.06 -14.87
C PRO A 149 -15.61 -0.29 -14.14
N ARG A 150 -14.53 -1.07 -14.22
CA ARG A 150 -14.41 -2.35 -13.49
C ARG A 150 -14.35 -2.15 -11.97
N LEU A 151 -13.55 -1.18 -11.50
CA LEU A 151 -13.47 -0.83 -10.08
C LEU A 151 -14.81 -0.31 -9.54
N LEU A 152 -15.55 0.47 -10.32
CA LEU A 152 -16.93 0.86 -9.98
C LEU A 152 -17.89 -0.34 -9.92
N GLY A 153 -17.67 -1.35 -10.75
CA GLY A 153 -18.37 -2.64 -10.64
C GLY A 153 -18.13 -3.31 -9.29
N LEU A 154 -16.84 -3.41 -8.87
CA LEU A 154 -16.47 -3.99 -7.57
C LEU A 154 -17.01 -3.16 -6.39
N TYR A 155 -17.03 -1.84 -6.51
CA TYR A 155 -17.65 -0.98 -5.50
C TYR A 155 -19.16 -1.26 -5.37
N ARG A 156 -19.88 -1.37 -6.48
CA ARG A 156 -21.31 -1.67 -6.49
C ARG A 156 -21.66 -3.06 -5.96
N SER A 157 -20.79 -4.05 -6.17
CA SER A 157 -20.95 -5.40 -5.59
C SER A 157 -20.55 -5.49 -4.12
N GLY A 158 -19.93 -4.44 -3.55
CA GLY A 158 -19.44 -4.44 -2.17
C GLY A 158 -18.05 -5.05 -1.98
N ASP A 159 -17.38 -5.44 -3.06
CA ASP A 159 -16.04 -6.01 -3.04
C ASP A 159 -14.92 -4.96 -2.91
N LEU A 160 -15.24 -3.69 -3.16
CA LEU A 160 -14.34 -2.55 -3.00
C LEU A 160 -15.01 -1.47 -2.16
N LYS A 161 -14.37 -1.08 -1.07
CA LYS A 161 -14.82 -0.02 -0.16
C LYS A 161 -14.25 1.32 -0.62
N LEU A 162 -15.09 2.27 -0.95
CA LEU A 162 -14.68 3.64 -1.33
C LEU A 162 -15.22 4.68 -0.35
N ASP A 163 -16.41 4.50 0.18
CA ASP A 163 -17.02 5.45 1.12
C ASP A 163 -16.22 5.53 2.43
N GLU A 164 -15.70 4.42 2.90
CA GLU A 164 -14.90 4.31 4.12
C GLU A 164 -13.54 5.02 4.00
N LEU A 165 -13.08 5.29 2.77
CA LEU A 165 -11.88 6.10 2.53
C LEU A 165 -12.11 7.57 2.89
N ILE A 166 -13.36 8.07 2.79
CA ILE A 166 -13.72 9.46 3.09
C ILE A 166 -13.88 9.60 4.61
N THR A 167 -12.78 9.92 5.28
CA THR A 167 -12.74 10.02 6.74
C THR A 167 -13.00 11.41 7.28
N ARG A 168 -12.94 12.43 6.40
CA ARG A 168 -13.19 13.83 6.75
C ARG A 168 -13.89 14.56 5.59
N ARG A 169 -14.80 15.48 5.97
CA ARG A 169 -15.46 16.41 5.05
C ARG A 169 -15.20 17.83 5.52
N TYR A 170 -14.94 18.72 4.59
CA TYR A 170 -14.58 20.12 4.84
C TYR A 170 -15.46 21.03 3.97
N ALA A 171 -15.81 22.21 4.47
CA ALA A 171 -16.32 23.28 3.64
C ALA A 171 -15.19 23.94 2.84
N LEU A 172 -15.51 24.76 1.84
CA LEU A 172 -14.50 25.38 0.97
C LEU A 172 -13.53 26.30 1.76
N ASP A 173 -14.03 27.02 2.73
CA ASP A 173 -13.24 27.91 3.60
C ASP A 173 -12.30 27.14 4.55
N GLN A 174 -12.55 25.84 4.77
CA GLN A 174 -11.71 24.94 5.57
C GLN A 174 -10.60 24.24 4.76
N VAL A 175 -10.35 24.61 3.52
CA VAL A 175 -9.35 23.95 2.66
C VAL A 175 -7.98 23.84 3.31
N ASN A 176 -7.53 24.89 4.02
CA ASN A 176 -6.23 24.90 4.70
C ASN A 176 -6.20 23.94 5.90
N GLU A 177 -7.31 23.82 6.64
CA GLU A 177 -7.46 22.81 7.69
C GLU A 177 -7.36 21.40 7.10
N GLY A 178 -8.05 21.16 5.98
CA GLY A 178 -7.99 19.88 5.27
C GLY A 178 -6.57 19.49 4.83
N TYR A 179 -5.78 20.45 4.33
CA TYR A 179 -4.37 20.22 4.00
C TYR A 179 -3.54 19.93 5.25
N GLN A 180 -3.75 20.65 6.35
CA GLN A 180 -3.02 20.42 7.59
C GLN A 180 -3.36 19.03 8.16
N ASP A 181 -4.62 18.66 8.18
CA ASP A 181 -5.04 17.31 8.63
C ASP A 181 -4.46 16.20 7.76
N MET A 182 -4.29 16.43 6.46
CA MET A 182 -3.61 15.47 5.57
C MET A 182 -2.13 15.33 5.95
N LEU A 183 -1.44 16.46 6.19
CA LEU A 183 -0.02 16.45 6.60
C LEU A 183 0.17 15.79 7.97
N ASP A 184 -0.74 16.07 8.91
CA ASP A 184 -0.74 15.49 10.26
C ASP A 184 -1.19 14.00 10.28
N GLY A 185 -1.59 13.45 9.14
CA GLY A 185 -2.06 12.06 9.05
C GLY A 185 -3.40 11.78 9.71
N LYS A 186 -4.24 12.80 9.94
CA LYS A 186 -5.53 12.71 10.62
C LYS A 186 -6.68 12.22 9.72
N ASN A 187 -6.45 12.10 8.43
CA ASN A 187 -7.43 11.56 7.47
C ASN A 187 -6.79 10.55 6.52
N ILE A 188 -7.63 9.70 5.92
CA ILE A 188 -7.26 8.86 4.77
C ILE A 188 -7.54 9.63 3.48
N ARG A 189 -8.78 10.12 3.33
CA ARG A 189 -9.24 11.06 2.29
C ARG A 189 -10.07 12.15 2.94
N GLY A 190 -9.66 13.39 2.76
CA GLY A 190 -10.49 14.56 3.00
C GLY A 190 -11.17 14.98 1.70
N VAL A 191 -12.45 15.32 1.76
CA VAL A 191 -13.19 15.85 0.62
C VAL A 191 -13.78 17.21 0.96
N ILE A 192 -13.75 18.13 -0.01
CA ILE A 192 -14.39 19.44 0.11
C ILE A 192 -15.81 19.30 -0.44
N ILE A 193 -16.80 19.69 0.38
CA ILE A 193 -18.19 19.71 -0.03
C ILE A 193 -18.55 21.13 -0.49
N HIS A 194 -19.02 21.23 -1.71
CA HIS A 194 -19.58 22.45 -2.26
C HIS A 194 -21.10 22.45 -2.03
N GLU A 195 -21.60 23.42 -1.27
CA GLU A 195 -23.03 23.67 -1.16
C GLU A 195 -23.44 24.51 -2.38
N HIS A 196 -24.44 24.06 -3.13
CA HIS A 196 -25.03 24.75 -4.30
C HIS A 196 -26.35 25.39 -3.92
#